data_ad7d84a3f9818316b66290ad5120e024
#
_entry.id   ad7d84a3f9818316b66290ad5120e024
#
_cell.length_a   1.000
_cell.length_b   1.000
_cell.length_c   1.000
_cell.angle_alpha   90.00
_cell.angle_beta   90.00
_cell.angle_gamma   90.00
#
_symmetry.space_group_name_H-M   'P 1'
#
loop_
_entity.id
_entity.type
_entity.pdbx_description
1 polymer ?
#
loop_
_entity_poly.entity_id
_entity_poly.type
_entity_poly.pdbx_seq_one_letter_code
_entity_poly.pdbx_strand_id
1 'polypeptide(L)'
;MELAIFLGTLFFFMAFGIPLAIVLVLCAIVLMWHSGMWDTMIIPNTMIDAADNYPLMAIPFFVFAGEIMAAGGLSKRVVALAQLLVGRIRGGLGYAAIVSSIIFAGLMGSSVGEAAALGGLLLPMMKQVGYNDGRAGAVIASGAILGPIIPPSTNYIILGATISGLSITKLFMIGLMPGIFIGLALMVIWFFIVRIDNYKDTHTFTAKEIFHIVKDSTPAFLMPVLLLGGIRFGVFTPTEGGAFAAIYAILVCMLYYRELSLRELIRVSAVAARTTAVVMFIVVAASAVGWFITIAQIPQHVVALFSPLIDSPKLLLCAIMLFLLAMGMIMDLTPNVLIFAPVFYPLITQAGIDPYYFGLLFILNLGIGVITPPVGTVLYVISGIGEINFAKLVRKMAPFLLVEIAMLFLLLFFPDLSLTPMHWLMGE
;
A
#
# COMPACT_ATOMS: atom_id res chain seq x y z
N MET A 1 -23.78 -3.19 -21.60
CA MET A 1 -24.64 -4.00 -20.69
C MET A 1 -23.78 -4.82 -19.72
N GLU A 2 -22.72 -5.45 -20.19
CA GLU A 2 -21.83 -6.33 -19.38
C GLU A 2 -21.14 -5.60 -18.21
N LEU A 3 -20.71 -4.35 -18.41
CA LEU A 3 -20.15 -3.54 -17.33
C LEU A 3 -21.15 -3.31 -16.19
N ALA A 4 -22.42 -3.04 -16.52
CA ALA A 4 -23.47 -2.86 -15.52
C ALA A 4 -23.79 -4.16 -14.79
N ILE A 5 -23.77 -5.30 -15.49
CA ILE A 5 -23.93 -6.63 -14.88
C ILE A 5 -22.78 -6.94 -13.95
N PHE A 6 -21.55 -6.70 -14.39
CA PHE A 6 -20.35 -6.92 -13.56
C PHE A 6 -20.41 -6.08 -12.28
N LEU A 7 -20.53 -4.75 -12.41
CA LEU A 7 -20.58 -3.86 -11.25
C LEU A 7 -21.81 -4.13 -10.36
N GLY A 8 -22.96 -4.38 -10.97
CA GLY A 8 -24.19 -4.73 -10.24
C GLY A 8 -24.04 -6.00 -9.42
N THR A 9 -23.47 -7.06 -10.01
CA THR A 9 -23.19 -8.33 -9.32
C THR A 9 -22.17 -8.16 -8.20
N LEU A 10 -21.09 -7.41 -8.48
CA LEU A 10 -20.03 -7.12 -7.52
C LEU A 10 -20.61 -6.45 -6.26
N PHE A 11 -21.29 -5.32 -6.43
CA PHE A 11 -21.85 -4.58 -5.29
C PHE A 11 -23.00 -5.30 -4.61
N PHE A 12 -23.81 -6.04 -5.38
CA PHE A 12 -24.89 -6.85 -4.81
C PHE A 12 -24.35 -7.87 -3.81
N PHE A 13 -23.41 -8.72 -4.21
CA PHE A 13 -22.86 -9.73 -3.31
C PHE A 13 -22.00 -9.14 -2.18
N MET A 14 -21.29 -8.03 -2.43
CA MET A 14 -20.58 -7.31 -1.36
C MET A 14 -21.53 -6.76 -0.30
N ALA A 15 -22.73 -6.29 -0.67
CA ALA A 15 -23.73 -5.78 0.28
C ALA A 15 -24.23 -6.86 1.25
N PHE A 16 -24.15 -8.15 0.88
CA PHE A 16 -24.45 -9.28 1.77
C PHE A 16 -23.26 -9.68 2.67
N GLY A 17 -22.13 -8.97 2.61
CA GLY A 17 -20.96 -9.27 3.42
C GLY A 17 -20.19 -10.54 2.98
N ILE A 18 -20.39 -11.00 1.74
CA ILE A 18 -19.68 -12.15 1.19
C ILE A 18 -18.18 -11.77 1.01
N PRO A 19 -17.22 -12.65 1.39
CA PRO A 19 -15.81 -12.41 1.17
C PRO A 19 -15.49 -12.13 -0.30
N LEU A 20 -14.69 -11.09 -0.55
CA LEU A 20 -14.47 -10.54 -1.88
C LEU A 20 -13.96 -11.55 -2.91
N ALA A 21 -13.05 -12.46 -2.53
CA ALA A 21 -12.59 -13.51 -3.44
C ALA A 21 -13.75 -14.39 -3.97
N ILE A 22 -14.71 -14.70 -3.09
CA ILE A 22 -15.91 -15.46 -3.47
C ILE A 22 -16.81 -14.59 -4.36
N VAL A 23 -16.97 -13.30 -4.04
CA VAL A 23 -17.73 -12.36 -4.88
C VAL A 23 -17.16 -12.31 -6.30
N LEU A 24 -15.84 -12.27 -6.44
CA LEU A 24 -15.19 -12.27 -7.76
C LEU A 24 -15.49 -13.57 -8.53
N VAL A 25 -15.39 -14.73 -7.89
CA VAL A 25 -15.79 -16.00 -8.53
C VAL A 25 -17.24 -15.98 -8.96
N LEU A 26 -18.15 -15.47 -8.11
CA LEU A 26 -19.56 -15.33 -8.46
C LEU A 26 -19.77 -14.36 -9.63
N CYS A 27 -19.03 -13.25 -9.70
CA CYS A 27 -19.04 -12.35 -10.85
C CYS A 27 -18.59 -13.07 -12.13
N ALA A 28 -17.53 -13.88 -12.06
CA ALA A 28 -17.09 -14.68 -13.20
C ALA A 28 -18.19 -15.67 -13.67
N ILE A 29 -18.87 -16.33 -12.74
CA ILE A 29 -19.98 -17.26 -13.04
C ILE A 29 -21.15 -16.51 -13.72
N VAL A 30 -21.55 -15.37 -13.20
CA VAL A 30 -22.65 -14.56 -13.76
C VAL A 30 -22.29 -14.04 -15.15
N LEU A 31 -21.06 -13.56 -15.37
CA LEU A 31 -20.58 -13.13 -16.68
C LEU A 31 -20.53 -14.31 -17.67
N MET A 32 -20.04 -15.47 -17.22
CA MET A 32 -20.00 -16.70 -18.02
C MET A 32 -21.42 -17.10 -18.48
N TRP A 33 -22.39 -17.07 -17.56
CA TRP A 33 -23.77 -17.39 -17.89
C TRP A 33 -24.38 -16.38 -18.87
N HIS A 34 -24.14 -15.09 -18.64
CA HIS A 34 -24.65 -14.03 -19.51
C HIS A 34 -24.07 -14.07 -20.92
N SER A 35 -22.79 -14.43 -21.05
CA SER A 35 -22.08 -14.55 -22.35
C SER A 35 -22.50 -15.79 -23.15
N GLY A 36 -23.27 -16.69 -22.56
CA GLY A 36 -23.63 -17.96 -23.19
C GLY A 36 -22.47 -18.96 -23.34
N MET A 37 -21.32 -18.69 -22.71
CA MET A 37 -20.11 -19.52 -22.75
C MET A 37 -20.03 -20.40 -21.48
N TRP A 38 -20.98 -21.31 -21.33
CA TRP A 38 -21.02 -22.18 -20.15
C TRP A 38 -20.03 -23.33 -20.28
N ASP A 39 -18.85 -23.17 -19.72
CA ASP A 39 -17.83 -24.21 -19.57
C ASP A 39 -17.27 -24.18 -18.14
N THR A 40 -17.51 -25.25 -17.39
CA THR A 40 -17.09 -25.38 -15.99
C THR A 40 -15.56 -25.39 -15.80
N MET A 41 -14.79 -25.63 -16.87
CA MET A 41 -13.33 -25.68 -16.81
C MET A 41 -12.65 -24.31 -16.97
N ILE A 42 -13.32 -23.31 -17.52
CA ILE A 42 -12.72 -21.99 -17.77
C ILE A 42 -12.27 -21.34 -16.44
N ILE A 43 -13.13 -21.27 -15.44
CA ILE A 43 -12.83 -20.63 -14.16
C ILE A 43 -11.68 -21.35 -13.43
N PRO A 44 -11.71 -22.68 -13.19
CA PRO A 44 -10.61 -23.36 -12.55
C PRO A 44 -9.28 -23.23 -13.31
N ASN A 45 -9.28 -23.35 -14.63
CA ASN A 45 -8.06 -23.25 -15.44
C ASN A 45 -7.46 -21.85 -15.34
N THR A 46 -8.25 -20.80 -15.52
CA THR A 46 -7.76 -19.40 -15.39
C THR A 46 -7.24 -19.10 -13.99
N MET A 47 -7.85 -19.68 -12.94
CA MET A 47 -7.36 -19.53 -11.57
C MET A 47 -6.03 -20.25 -11.35
N ILE A 48 -5.86 -21.46 -11.90
CA ILE A 48 -4.59 -22.23 -11.81
C ILE A 48 -3.48 -21.53 -12.59
N ASP A 49 -3.75 -21.11 -13.81
CA ASP A 49 -2.79 -20.40 -14.66
C ASP A 49 -2.33 -19.07 -13.99
N ALA A 50 -3.26 -18.36 -13.34
CA ALA A 50 -2.93 -17.15 -12.60
C ALA A 50 -2.09 -17.43 -11.34
N ALA A 51 -2.28 -18.57 -10.69
CA ALA A 51 -1.46 -18.97 -9.54
C ALA A 51 -0.02 -19.32 -9.93
N ASP A 52 0.18 -19.83 -11.15
CA ASP A 52 1.51 -20.18 -11.69
C ASP A 52 2.21 -18.96 -12.32
N ASN A 53 2.28 -17.86 -11.58
CA ASN A 53 2.89 -16.61 -12.01
C ASN A 53 4.11 -16.30 -11.13
N TYR A 54 5.32 -16.39 -11.70
CA TYR A 54 6.58 -16.20 -10.98
C TYR A 54 6.68 -14.85 -10.20
N PRO A 55 6.34 -13.69 -10.76
CA PRO A 55 6.28 -12.44 -10.03
C PRO A 55 5.42 -12.48 -8.76
N LEU A 56 4.30 -13.20 -8.76
CA LEU A 56 3.43 -13.29 -7.59
C LEU A 56 4.06 -14.05 -6.42
N MET A 57 5.06 -14.90 -6.67
CA MET A 57 5.83 -15.56 -5.61
C MET A 57 6.58 -14.57 -4.70
N ALA A 58 6.78 -13.33 -5.13
CA ALA A 58 7.34 -12.29 -4.27
C ALA A 58 6.40 -11.94 -3.09
N ILE A 59 5.08 -12.04 -3.27
CA ILE A 59 4.08 -11.67 -2.24
C ILE A 59 4.26 -12.49 -0.96
N PRO A 60 4.26 -13.83 -0.97
CA PRO A 60 4.48 -14.63 0.23
C PRO A 60 5.78 -14.28 0.96
N PHE A 61 6.87 -14.02 0.23
CA PHE A 61 8.14 -13.68 0.85
C PHE A 61 8.12 -12.30 1.51
N PHE A 62 7.55 -11.28 0.88
CA PHE A 62 7.44 -9.95 1.48
C PHE A 62 6.46 -9.94 2.66
N VAL A 63 5.32 -10.62 2.56
CA VAL A 63 4.38 -10.76 3.68
C VAL A 63 5.07 -11.46 4.85
N PHE A 64 5.80 -12.53 4.60
CA PHE A 64 6.52 -13.25 5.64
C PHE A 64 7.62 -12.40 6.27
N ALA A 65 8.44 -11.70 5.46
CA ALA A 65 9.44 -10.77 5.97
C ALA A 65 8.81 -9.69 6.87
N GLY A 66 7.71 -9.08 6.43
CA GLY A 66 6.99 -8.06 7.19
C GLY A 66 6.47 -8.56 8.54
N GLU A 67 5.86 -9.75 8.58
CA GLU A 67 5.37 -10.37 9.81
C GLU A 67 6.51 -10.71 10.78
N ILE A 68 7.64 -11.23 10.28
CA ILE A 68 8.85 -11.50 11.10
C ILE A 68 9.37 -10.20 11.69
N MET A 69 9.45 -9.13 10.90
CA MET A 69 9.95 -7.83 11.35
C MET A 69 9.05 -7.21 12.40
N ALA A 70 7.74 -7.32 12.22
CA ALA A 70 6.77 -6.85 13.21
C ALA A 70 6.90 -7.58 14.55
N ALA A 71 7.00 -8.91 14.53
CA ALA A 71 7.12 -9.74 15.72
C ALA A 71 8.54 -9.68 16.35
N GLY A 72 9.57 -9.51 15.53
CA GLY A 72 10.98 -9.52 15.95
C GLY A 72 11.50 -8.18 16.49
N GLY A 73 10.61 -7.22 16.79
CA GLY A 73 10.96 -5.97 17.47
C GLY A 73 11.62 -4.91 16.59
N LEU A 74 11.64 -5.08 15.24
CA LEU A 74 12.15 -4.06 14.34
C LEU A 74 11.35 -2.76 14.42
N SER A 75 10.02 -2.85 14.57
CA SER A 75 9.12 -1.70 14.68
C SER A 75 9.54 -0.75 15.81
N LYS A 76 9.92 -1.29 16.97
CA LYS A 76 10.40 -0.50 18.12
C LYS A 76 11.67 0.28 17.79
N ARG A 77 12.58 -0.33 17.02
CA ARG A 77 13.87 0.28 16.64
C ARG A 77 13.70 1.35 15.58
N VAL A 78 12.81 1.13 14.62
CA VAL A 78 12.45 2.16 13.63
C VAL A 78 11.82 3.37 14.32
N VAL A 79 10.90 3.16 15.26
CA VAL A 79 10.30 4.25 16.05
C VAL A 79 11.35 4.96 16.91
N ALA A 80 12.26 4.23 17.56
CA ALA A 80 13.33 4.83 18.35
C ALA A 80 14.28 5.68 17.48
N LEU A 81 14.64 5.20 16.28
CA LEU A 81 15.44 5.96 15.32
C LEU A 81 14.70 7.22 14.83
N ALA A 82 13.41 7.10 14.52
CA ALA A 82 12.60 8.24 14.13
C ALA A 82 12.51 9.29 15.26
N GLN A 83 12.31 8.85 16.50
CA GLN A 83 12.32 9.74 17.67
C GLN A 83 13.68 10.41 17.87
N LEU A 84 14.79 9.70 17.60
CA LEU A 84 16.12 10.29 17.66
C LEU A 84 16.28 11.43 16.65
N LEU A 85 15.75 11.28 15.44
CA LEU A 85 15.85 12.27 14.37
C LEU A 85 14.99 13.51 14.63
N VAL A 86 13.75 13.32 15.08
CA VAL A 86 12.76 14.41 15.15
C VAL A 86 12.16 14.63 16.54
N GLY A 87 12.50 13.84 17.54
CA GLY A 87 11.91 13.92 18.90
C GLY A 87 12.24 15.18 19.67
N ARG A 88 13.26 15.94 19.25
CA ARG A 88 13.63 17.23 19.85
C ARG A 88 12.71 18.37 19.44
N ILE A 89 11.89 18.19 18.42
CA ILE A 89 10.98 19.21 17.89
C ILE A 89 9.66 19.12 18.67
N ARG A 90 8.97 20.24 18.86
CA ARG A 90 7.62 20.26 19.47
C ARG A 90 6.67 19.39 18.67
N GLY A 91 5.92 18.52 19.33
CA GLY A 91 5.09 17.51 18.69
C GLY A 91 5.91 16.34 18.12
N GLY A 92 7.06 16.07 18.73
CA GLY A 92 8.07 15.13 18.27
C GLY A 92 7.54 13.73 17.97
N LEU A 93 6.58 13.22 18.77
CA LEU A 93 5.97 11.90 18.55
C LEU A 93 5.17 11.81 17.24
N GLY A 94 4.50 12.88 16.82
CA GLY A 94 3.79 12.87 15.54
C GLY A 94 4.74 12.94 14.35
N TYR A 95 5.83 13.72 14.44
CA TYR A 95 6.89 13.67 13.44
C TYR A 95 7.55 12.28 13.41
N ALA A 96 7.79 11.68 14.59
CA ALA A 96 8.33 10.33 14.67
C ALA A 96 7.38 9.29 14.04
N ALA A 97 6.07 9.47 14.16
CA ALA A 97 5.11 8.63 13.46
C ALA A 97 5.30 8.70 11.94
N ILE A 98 5.37 9.91 11.37
CA ILE A 98 5.55 10.10 9.90
C ILE A 98 6.91 9.56 9.44
N VAL A 99 8.00 9.86 10.15
CA VAL A 99 9.35 9.34 9.81
C VAL A 99 9.38 7.82 9.93
N SER A 100 8.77 7.26 10.98
CA SER A 100 8.65 5.81 11.13
C SER A 100 7.90 5.19 9.95
N SER A 101 6.81 5.83 9.50
CA SER A 101 6.05 5.36 8.35
C SER A 101 6.89 5.36 7.07
N ILE A 102 7.68 6.41 6.80
CA ILE A 102 8.59 6.44 5.63
C ILE A 102 9.58 5.27 5.65
N ILE A 103 10.17 5.01 6.82
CA ILE A 103 11.16 3.92 6.96
C ILE A 103 10.46 2.56 6.91
N PHE A 104 9.31 2.44 7.59
CA PHE A 104 8.59 1.18 7.73
C PHE A 104 7.86 0.74 6.46
N ALA A 105 7.48 1.70 5.62
CA ALA A 105 6.95 1.45 4.29
C ALA A 105 7.90 0.57 3.46
N GLY A 106 9.21 0.86 3.52
CA GLY A 106 10.25 0.02 2.90
C GLY A 106 10.44 -1.38 3.50
N LEU A 107 9.66 -1.73 4.53
CA LEU A 107 9.74 -3.03 5.21
C LEU A 107 8.47 -3.87 5.00
N MET A 108 7.28 -3.26 5.04
CA MET A 108 6.01 -4.00 5.05
C MET A 108 5.22 -3.96 3.74
N GLY A 109 5.28 -2.87 3.00
CA GLY A 109 4.56 -2.72 1.72
C GLY A 109 3.03 -2.79 1.79
N SER A 110 2.43 -2.62 2.99
CA SER A 110 0.99 -2.73 3.24
C SER A 110 0.52 -1.66 4.22
N SER A 111 -0.50 -0.86 3.85
CA SER A 111 -1.07 0.18 4.71
C SER A 111 -1.66 -0.39 6.01
N VAL A 112 -2.38 -1.49 5.92
CA VAL A 112 -3.04 -2.13 7.08
C VAL A 112 -2.01 -2.69 8.06
N GLY A 113 -1.00 -3.40 7.55
CA GLY A 113 0.10 -3.93 8.36
C GLY A 113 0.90 -2.83 9.04
N GLU A 114 1.24 -1.78 8.32
CA GLU A 114 1.95 -0.62 8.86
C GLU A 114 1.15 0.10 9.93
N ALA A 115 -0.14 0.37 9.69
CA ALA A 115 -1.05 0.97 10.65
C ALA A 115 -1.15 0.14 11.93
N ALA A 116 -1.22 -1.18 11.81
CA ALA A 116 -1.28 -2.08 12.96
C ALA A 116 0.01 -2.04 13.78
N ALA A 117 1.17 -2.14 13.12
CA ALA A 117 2.46 -2.17 13.78
C ALA A 117 2.79 -0.83 14.48
N LEU A 118 2.66 0.29 13.75
CA LEU A 118 2.96 1.62 14.30
C LEU A 118 1.87 2.10 15.26
N GLY A 119 0.60 1.78 14.98
CA GLY A 119 -0.51 2.09 15.86
C GLY A 119 -0.38 1.43 17.23
N GLY A 120 -0.05 0.14 17.26
CA GLY A 120 0.17 -0.59 18.51
C GLY A 120 1.29 -0.02 19.39
N LEU A 121 2.32 0.56 18.78
CA LEU A 121 3.45 1.16 19.49
C LEU A 121 3.22 2.64 19.84
N LEU A 122 2.82 3.44 18.88
CA LEU A 122 2.81 4.90 19.02
C LEU A 122 1.54 5.44 19.71
N LEU A 123 0.37 4.80 19.51
CA LEU A 123 -0.88 5.28 20.14
C LEU A 123 -0.79 5.33 21.67
N PRO A 124 -0.31 4.28 22.37
CA PRO A 124 -0.13 4.33 23.83
C PRO A 124 0.86 5.43 24.24
N MET A 125 1.97 5.58 23.53
CA MET A 125 2.98 6.62 23.83
C MET A 125 2.40 8.02 23.65
N MET A 126 1.69 8.28 22.55
CA MET A 126 1.07 9.58 22.29
C MET A 126 -0.03 9.92 23.31
N LYS A 127 -0.83 8.92 23.72
CA LYS A 127 -1.83 9.08 24.77
C LYS A 127 -1.21 9.47 26.11
N GLN A 128 -0.11 8.81 26.49
CA GLN A 128 0.59 9.09 27.76
C GLN A 128 1.10 10.53 27.86
N VAL A 129 1.51 11.13 26.76
CA VAL A 129 1.97 12.54 26.72
C VAL A 129 0.84 13.54 26.42
N GLY A 130 -0.42 13.08 26.41
CA GLY A 130 -1.60 13.94 26.33
C GLY A 130 -2.06 14.32 24.94
N TYR A 131 -1.69 13.56 23.91
CA TYR A 131 -2.26 13.76 22.57
C TYR A 131 -3.75 13.40 22.52
N ASN A 132 -4.49 14.16 21.74
CA ASN A 132 -5.87 13.79 21.42
C ASN A 132 -5.88 12.46 20.64
N ASP A 133 -6.63 11.47 21.14
CA ASP A 133 -6.65 10.12 20.55
C ASP A 133 -6.96 10.11 19.05
N GLY A 134 -7.99 10.89 18.63
CA GLY A 134 -8.35 10.99 17.22
C GLY A 134 -7.24 11.63 16.38
N ARG A 135 -6.45 12.56 16.94
CA ARG A 135 -5.33 13.18 16.24
C ARG A 135 -4.12 12.25 16.15
N ALA A 136 -3.83 11.53 17.24
CA ALA A 136 -2.80 10.51 17.26
C ALA A 136 -3.10 9.39 16.24
N GLY A 137 -4.36 8.90 16.22
CA GLY A 137 -4.79 7.93 15.23
C GLY A 137 -4.72 8.47 13.80
N ALA A 138 -5.10 9.72 13.57
CA ALA A 138 -5.11 10.32 12.24
C ALA A 138 -3.70 10.44 11.65
N VAL A 139 -2.69 10.90 12.40
CA VAL A 139 -1.33 11.01 11.88
C VAL A 139 -0.71 9.66 11.57
N ILE A 140 -1.02 8.62 12.37
CA ILE A 140 -0.53 7.26 12.10
C ILE A 140 -1.23 6.66 10.88
N ALA A 141 -2.56 6.84 10.76
CA ALA A 141 -3.32 6.38 9.61
C ALA A 141 -2.84 7.02 8.29
N SER A 142 -2.56 8.34 8.31
CA SER A 142 -1.99 9.06 7.16
C SER A 142 -0.60 8.54 6.79
N GLY A 143 0.26 8.34 7.78
CA GLY A 143 1.58 7.76 7.53
C GLY A 143 1.48 6.40 6.85
N ALA A 144 0.55 5.56 7.28
CA ALA A 144 0.41 4.20 6.79
C ALA A 144 0.08 4.06 5.29
N ILE A 145 -0.41 5.12 4.62
CA ILE A 145 -0.57 5.08 3.16
C ILE A 145 0.76 5.05 2.40
N LEU A 146 1.87 5.39 3.07
CA LEU A 146 3.19 5.31 2.47
C LEU A 146 3.63 3.87 2.20
N GLY A 147 3.10 2.89 2.97
CA GLY A 147 3.40 1.47 2.81
C GLY A 147 3.23 0.92 1.40
N PRO A 148 2.08 1.09 0.74
CA PRO A 148 1.91 0.66 -0.65
C PRO A 148 2.63 1.52 -1.68
N ILE A 149 3.14 2.71 -1.33
CA ILE A 149 3.75 3.67 -2.26
C ILE A 149 5.28 3.54 -2.27
N ILE A 150 5.91 3.51 -1.08
CA ILE A 150 7.36 3.36 -0.97
C ILE A 150 7.73 1.88 -1.12
N PRO A 151 8.64 1.54 -2.05
CA PRO A 151 9.02 0.15 -2.26
C PRO A 151 9.85 -0.44 -1.09
N PRO A 152 9.77 -1.79 -0.91
CA PRO A 152 9.01 -2.75 -1.71
C PRO A 152 7.53 -2.75 -1.36
N SER A 153 6.68 -2.77 -2.37
CA SER A 153 5.23 -2.75 -2.21
C SER A 153 4.58 -3.97 -2.88
N THR A 154 3.77 -4.71 -2.13
CA THR A 154 3.01 -5.85 -2.66
C THR A 154 2.04 -5.42 -3.76
N ASN A 155 1.52 -4.19 -3.69
CA ASN A 155 0.58 -3.68 -4.68
C ASN A 155 1.23 -3.36 -6.03
N TYR A 156 2.49 -2.89 -6.05
CA TYR A 156 3.24 -2.76 -7.30
C TYR A 156 3.59 -4.12 -7.91
N ILE A 157 3.83 -5.14 -7.08
CA ILE A 157 4.05 -6.51 -7.56
C ILE A 157 2.77 -7.02 -8.23
N ILE A 158 1.62 -6.85 -7.57
CA ILE A 158 0.31 -7.25 -8.12
C ILE A 158 0.02 -6.50 -9.41
N LEU A 159 0.24 -5.19 -9.45
CA LEU A 159 0.04 -4.37 -10.64
C LEU A 159 0.92 -4.84 -11.81
N GLY A 160 2.23 -5.05 -11.56
CA GLY A 160 3.16 -5.53 -12.57
C GLY A 160 2.92 -6.96 -13.03
N ALA A 161 2.34 -7.81 -12.16
CA ALA A 161 1.93 -9.16 -12.52
C ALA A 161 0.60 -9.20 -13.31
N THR A 162 -0.29 -8.24 -13.05
CA THR A 162 -1.60 -8.15 -13.71
C THR A 162 -1.48 -7.57 -15.13
N ILE A 163 -0.54 -6.66 -15.35
CA ILE A 163 -0.34 -6.01 -16.65
C ILE A 163 0.96 -6.51 -17.26
N SER A 164 0.83 -7.32 -18.32
CA SER A 164 1.99 -7.88 -19.04
C SER A 164 2.90 -6.77 -19.58
N GLY A 165 4.21 -6.94 -19.39
CA GLY A 165 5.23 -6.00 -19.90
C GLY A 165 5.61 -4.87 -18.94
N LEU A 166 4.94 -4.71 -17.80
CA LEU A 166 5.37 -3.76 -16.77
C LEU A 166 6.54 -4.29 -15.94
N SER A 167 7.61 -3.51 -15.84
CA SER A 167 8.73 -3.81 -14.95
C SER A 167 8.39 -3.44 -13.50
N ILE A 168 8.37 -4.44 -12.62
CA ILE A 168 8.16 -4.23 -11.17
C ILE A 168 9.28 -3.37 -10.59
N THR A 169 10.51 -3.51 -11.10
CA THR A 169 11.64 -2.66 -10.70
C THR A 169 11.36 -1.17 -10.99
N LYS A 170 10.88 -0.84 -12.20
CA LYS A 170 10.51 0.54 -12.54
C LYS A 170 9.34 1.05 -11.70
N LEU A 171 8.34 0.19 -11.42
CA LEU A 171 7.24 0.53 -10.49
C LEU A 171 7.75 0.81 -9.06
N PHE A 172 8.76 0.09 -8.61
CA PHE A 172 9.40 0.39 -7.32
C PHE A 172 10.13 1.73 -7.34
N MET A 173 10.90 2.00 -8.39
CA MET A 173 11.69 3.23 -8.47
C MET A 173 10.82 4.49 -8.58
N ILE A 174 9.68 4.43 -9.27
CA ILE A 174 8.78 5.58 -9.40
C ILE A 174 8.09 5.94 -8.09
N GLY A 175 7.81 4.96 -7.20
CA GLY A 175 7.14 5.19 -5.92
C GLY A 175 8.02 5.83 -4.85
N LEU A 176 9.33 5.69 -4.94
CA LEU A 176 10.25 6.06 -3.86
C LEU A 176 10.23 7.57 -3.54
N MET A 177 10.48 8.41 -4.53
CA MET A 177 10.54 9.87 -4.31
C MET A 177 9.18 10.50 -4.02
N PRO A 178 8.10 10.17 -4.76
CA PRO A 178 6.76 10.64 -4.40
C PRO A 178 6.32 10.25 -2.99
N GLY A 179 6.64 9.03 -2.53
CA GLY A 179 6.37 8.62 -1.16
C GLY A 179 7.07 9.51 -0.13
N ILE A 180 8.35 9.85 -0.37
CA ILE A 180 9.09 10.79 0.48
C ILE A 180 8.45 12.19 0.44
N PHE A 181 8.04 12.69 -0.73
CA PHE A 181 7.38 14.00 -0.86
C PHE A 181 6.06 14.06 -0.10
N ILE A 182 5.27 12.99 -0.14
CA ILE A 182 4.04 12.88 0.65
C ILE A 182 4.36 12.89 2.14
N GLY A 183 5.35 12.13 2.59
CA GLY A 183 5.81 12.16 3.98
C GLY A 183 6.24 13.55 4.45
N LEU A 184 6.97 14.29 3.60
CA LEU A 184 7.35 15.69 3.89
C LEU A 184 6.12 16.61 3.94
N ALA A 185 5.15 16.45 3.05
CA ALA A 185 3.91 17.20 3.07
C ALA A 185 3.09 16.93 4.35
N LEU A 186 3.07 15.65 4.81
CA LEU A 186 2.48 15.29 6.10
C LEU A 186 3.19 15.94 7.28
N MET A 187 4.53 16.08 7.23
CA MET A 187 5.27 16.82 8.26
C MET A 187 4.92 18.32 8.27
N VAL A 188 4.69 18.91 7.11
CA VAL A 188 4.27 20.31 7.00
C VAL A 188 2.90 20.53 7.63
N ILE A 189 1.90 19.71 7.32
CA ILE A 189 0.58 19.84 7.97
C ILE A 189 0.66 19.56 9.48
N TRP A 190 1.48 18.57 9.88
CA TRP A 190 1.71 18.27 11.29
C TRP A 190 2.29 19.47 12.06
N PHE A 191 3.20 20.24 11.45
CA PHE A 191 3.74 21.46 12.04
C PHE A 191 2.64 22.48 12.40
N PHE A 192 1.66 22.67 11.54
CA PHE A 192 0.53 23.56 11.84
C PHE A 192 -0.38 22.99 12.94
N ILE A 193 -0.65 21.67 12.87
CA ILE A 193 -1.48 20.98 13.86
C ILE A 193 -0.87 21.07 15.27
N VAL A 194 0.43 20.85 15.41
CA VAL A 194 1.16 20.95 16.68
C VAL A 194 0.96 22.32 17.32
N ARG A 195 0.94 23.39 16.53
CA ARG A 195 0.74 24.76 17.02
C ARG A 195 -0.70 25.00 17.44
N ILE A 196 -1.67 24.50 16.68
CA ILE A 196 -3.11 24.64 16.97
C ILE A 196 -3.47 23.86 18.24
N ASP A 197 -3.05 22.60 18.32
CA ASP A 197 -3.36 21.69 19.42
C ASP A 197 -2.42 21.90 20.63
N ASN A 198 -1.38 22.77 20.49
CA ASN A 198 -0.41 23.17 21.51
C ASN A 198 0.36 22.00 22.15
N TYR A 199 0.74 20.98 21.36
CA TYR A 199 1.58 19.89 21.83
C TYR A 199 3.00 20.41 22.16
N LYS A 200 3.54 20.00 23.31
CA LYS A 200 4.84 20.50 23.83
C LYS A 200 5.84 19.38 24.12
N ASP A 201 5.49 18.15 23.73
CA ASP A 201 6.38 17.02 23.94
C ASP A 201 7.68 17.22 23.16
N THR A 202 8.76 17.07 23.87
CA THR A 202 10.12 17.04 23.33
C THR A 202 10.90 15.99 24.07
N HIS A 203 11.70 15.22 23.38
CA HIS A 203 12.56 14.21 23.97
C HIS A 203 14.03 14.49 23.66
N THR A 204 14.86 14.54 24.69
CA THR A 204 16.31 14.73 24.55
C THR A 204 17.03 13.42 24.87
N PHE A 205 17.98 13.10 24.07
CA PHE A 205 18.78 11.87 24.24
C PHE A 205 20.21 12.21 24.64
N THR A 206 20.77 11.40 25.54
CA THR A 206 22.20 11.46 25.88
C THR A 206 23.04 10.86 24.76
N ALA A 207 24.34 11.22 24.69
CA ALA A 207 25.24 10.68 23.68
C ALA A 207 25.33 9.13 23.70
N LYS A 208 25.23 8.54 24.90
CA LYS A 208 25.23 7.07 25.06
C LYS A 208 23.95 6.43 24.49
N GLU A 209 22.80 7.03 24.73
CA GLU A 209 21.51 6.58 24.15
C GLU A 209 21.51 6.72 22.64
N ILE A 210 22.02 7.84 22.10
CA ILE A 210 22.15 8.06 20.65
C ILE A 210 22.95 6.92 20.01
N PHE A 211 24.14 6.62 20.58
CA PHE A 211 24.98 5.54 20.05
C PHE A 211 24.28 4.18 20.09
N HIS A 212 23.57 3.90 21.18
CA HIS A 212 22.83 2.63 21.34
C HIS A 212 21.69 2.52 20.35
N ILE A 213 20.86 3.56 20.21
CA ILE A 213 19.73 3.60 19.26
C ILE A 213 20.23 3.43 17.84
N VAL A 214 21.26 4.17 17.43
CA VAL A 214 21.81 4.07 16.07
C VAL A 214 22.34 2.68 15.79
N LYS A 215 23.15 2.11 16.72
CA LYS A 215 23.67 0.74 16.57
C LYS A 215 22.56 -0.29 16.44
N ASP A 216 21.55 -0.22 17.30
CA ASP A 216 20.46 -1.20 17.33
C ASP A 216 19.50 -1.05 16.13
N SER A 217 19.35 0.17 15.60
CA SER A 217 18.47 0.43 14.46
C SER A 217 19.15 0.20 13.10
N THR A 218 20.49 0.12 13.06
CA THR A 218 21.25 -0.05 11.80
C THR A 218 20.80 -1.27 11.00
N PRO A 219 20.62 -2.48 11.57
CA PRO A 219 20.16 -3.63 10.80
C PRO A 219 18.75 -3.43 10.23
N ALA A 220 17.85 -2.78 10.98
CA ALA A 220 16.49 -2.51 10.50
C ALA A 220 16.50 -1.55 9.29
N PHE A 221 17.33 -0.51 9.33
CA PHE A 221 17.44 0.47 8.24
C PHE A 221 18.21 -0.09 7.03
N LEU A 222 19.17 -0.96 7.26
CA LEU A 222 20.01 -1.53 6.20
C LEU A 222 19.22 -2.44 5.25
N MET A 223 18.19 -3.11 5.73
CA MET A 223 17.40 -4.06 4.94
C MET A 223 16.74 -3.42 3.70
N PRO A 224 15.93 -2.32 3.79
CA PRO A 224 15.37 -1.70 2.60
C PRO A 224 16.45 -1.14 1.66
N VAL A 225 17.57 -0.65 2.19
CA VAL A 225 18.68 -0.13 1.39
C VAL A 225 19.33 -1.26 0.57
N LEU A 226 19.63 -2.40 1.20
CA LEU A 226 20.21 -3.57 0.51
C LEU A 226 19.22 -4.15 -0.52
N LEU A 227 17.95 -4.21 -0.17
CA LEU A 227 16.93 -4.74 -1.04
C LEU A 227 16.75 -3.88 -2.30
N LEU A 228 16.49 -2.58 -2.12
CA LEU A 228 16.29 -1.66 -3.24
C LEU A 228 17.55 -1.50 -4.09
N GLY A 229 18.71 -1.42 -3.43
CA GLY A 229 20.00 -1.40 -4.12
C GLY A 229 20.22 -2.68 -4.94
N GLY A 230 19.98 -3.85 -4.34
CA GLY A 230 20.13 -5.12 -5.03
C GLY A 230 19.20 -5.28 -6.23
N ILE A 231 17.94 -4.84 -6.12
CA ILE A 231 16.98 -4.85 -7.23
C ILE A 231 17.39 -3.84 -8.31
N ARG A 232 17.80 -2.63 -7.93
CA ARG A 232 18.23 -1.59 -8.87
C ARG A 232 19.44 -2.00 -9.70
N PHE A 233 20.45 -2.59 -9.05
CA PHE A 233 21.70 -3.01 -9.72
C PHE A 233 21.59 -4.40 -10.39
N GLY A 234 20.39 -5.01 -10.38
CA GLY A 234 20.14 -6.30 -11.04
C GLY A 234 20.76 -7.49 -10.31
N VAL A 235 21.15 -7.34 -9.04
CA VAL A 235 21.65 -8.43 -8.19
C VAL A 235 20.50 -9.37 -7.83
N PHE A 236 19.29 -8.83 -7.65
CA PHE A 236 18.07 -9.58 -7.33
C PHE A 236 16.95 -9.18 -8.28
N THR A 237 16.15 -10.16 -8.68
CA THR A 237 14.78 -9.92 -9.13
C THR A 237 13.89 -9.52 -7.93
N PRO A 238 12.73 -8.90 -8.13
CA PRO A 238 11.79 -8.62 -7.04
C PRO A 238 11.45 -9.84 -6.19
N THR A 239 11.31 -11.02 -6.81
CA THR A 239 11.01 -12.29 -6.12
C THR A 239 12.17 -12.76 -5.27
N GLU A 240 13.39 -12.76 -5.81
CA GLU A 240 14.61 -13.09 -5.06
C GLU A 240 14.86 -12.08 -3.93
N GLY A 241 14.57 -10.79 -4.18
CA GLY A 241 14.63 -9.75 -3.17
C GLY A 241 13.68 -10.01 -1.99
N GLY A 242 12.47 -10.51 -2.27
CA GLY A 242 11.55 -10.94 -1.22
C GLY A 242 12.09 -12.08 -0.38
N ALA A 243 12.66 -13.12 -1.02
CA ALA A 243 13.29 -14.23 -0.32
C ALA A 243 14.50 -13.78 0.52
N PHE A 244 15.35 -12.89 -0.04
CA PHE A 244 16.44 -12.25 0.69
C PHE A 244 15.94 -11.50 1.92
N ALA A 245 14.87 -10.69 1.77
CA ALA A 245 14.29 -9.95 2.88
C ALA A 245 13.79 -10.86 4.01
N ALA A 246 13.15 -11.98 3.68
CA ALA A 246 12.68 -12.95 4.65
C ALA A 246 13.84 -13.61 5.42
N ILE A 247 14.88 -14.06 4.71
CA ILE A 247 16.08 -14.65 5.34
C ILE A 247 16.78 -13.60 6.21
N TYR A 248 16.97 -12.39 5.71
CA TYR A 248 17.58 -11.29 6.46
C TYR A 248 16.79 -10.98 7.74
N ALA A 249 15.46 -10.89 7.67
CA ALA A 249 14.60 -10.66 8.83
C ALA A 249 14.74 -11.78 9.88
N ILE A 250 14.76 -13.06 9.46
CA ILE A 250 14.98 -14.20 10.35
C ILE A 250 16.33 -14.05 11.08
N LEU A 251 17.42 -13.84 10.33
CA LEU A 251 18.76 -13.75 10.89
C LEU A 251 18.87 -12.58 11.89
N VAL A 252 18.37 -11.41 11.51
CA VAL A 252 18.42 -10.23 12.39
C VAL A 252 17.57 -10.42 13.64
N CYS A 253 16.33 -10.88 13.50
CA CYS A 253 15.42 -11.00 14.65
C CYS A 253 15.80 -12.16 15.59
N MET A 254 16.29 -13.30 15.07
CA MET A 254 16.64 -14.45 15.90
C MET A 254 18.07 -14.39 16.44
N LEU A 255 19.06 -13.98 15.61
CA LEU A 255 20.46 -14.07 15.99
C LEU A 255 21.00 -12.76 16.58
N TYR A 256 20.67 -11.63 15.97
CA TYR A 256 21.18 -10.32 16.42
C TYR A 256 20.33 -9.75 17.57
N TYR A 257 19.01 -9.60 17.36
CA TYR A 257 18.11 -9.07 18.40
C TYR A 257 17.72 -10.09 19.45
N ARG A 258 17.67 -11.37 19.08
CA ARG A 258 17.25 -12.47 19.95
C ARG A 258 15.85 -12.26 20.56
N GLU A 259 15.00 -11.55 19.85
CA GLU A 259 13.61 -11.27 20.24
C GLU A 259 12.61 -12.23 19.59
N LEU A 260 13.03 -13.06 18.62
CA LEU A 260 12.18 -14.04 17.93
C LEU A 260 12.63 -15.46 18.29
N SER A 261 11.81 -16.19 19.04
CA SER A 261 12.03 -17.60 19.32
C SER A 261 11.58 -18.49 18.16
N LEU A 262 12.08 -19.73 18.09
CA LEU A 262 11.63 -20.70 17.07
C LEU A 262 10.12 -20.96 17.15
N ARG A 263 9.54 -20.96 18.32
CA ARG A 263 8.09 -21.13 18.52
C ARG A 263 7.31 -19.97 17.95
N GLU A 264 7.80 -18.74 18.15
CA GLU A 264 7.21 -17.55 17.58
C GLU A 264 7.39 -17.48 16.07
N LEU A 265 8.55 -17.92 15.54
CA LEU A 265 8.77 -18.03 14.09
C LEU A 265 7.73 -18.95 13.45
N ILE A 266 7.41 -20.10 14.03
CA ILE A 266 6.37 -21.01 13.54
C ILE A 266 4.99 -20.33 13.58
N ARG A 267 4.69 -19.60 14.67
CA ARG A 267 3.44 -18.84 14.77
C ARG A 267 3.32 -17.75 13.71
N VAL A 268 4.38 -16.99 13.53
CA VAL A 268 4.45 -15.91 12.53
C VAL A 268 4.35 -16.46 11.10
N SER A 269 5.00 -17.61 10.83
CA SER A 269 4.88 -18.33 9.56
C SER A 269 3.43 -18.70 9.25
N ALA A 270 2.69 -19.18 10.26
CA ALA A 270 1.27 -19.53 10.10
C ALA A 270 0.41 -18.29 9.82
N VAL A 271 0.69 -17.15 10.46
CA VAL A 271 0.01 -15.86 10.17
C VAL A 271 0.32 -15.39 8.76
N ALA A 272 1.59 -15.39 8.38
CA ALA A 272 2.03 -14.99 7.03
C ALA A 272 1.41 -15.89 5.94
N ALA A 273 1.37 -17.20 6.18
CA ALA A 273 0.74 -18.16 5.25
C ALA A 273 -0.77 -17.87 5.08
N ARG A 274 -1.47 -17.59 6.18
CA ARG A 274 -2.90 -17.22 6.13
C ARG A 274 -3.11 -15.92 5.36
N THR A 275 -2.34 -14.88 5.65
CA THR A 275 -2.42 -13.57 4.94
C THR A 275 -2.14 -13.75 3.45
N THR A 276 -1.07 -14.49 3.13
CA THR A 276 -0.70 -14.82 1.75
C THR A 276 -1.83 -15.57 1.03
N ALA A 277 -2.42 -16.60 1.67
CA ALA A 277 -3.50 -17.38 1.07
C ALA A 277 -4.72 -16.51 0.73
N VAL A 278 -5.08 -15.56 1.60
CA VAL A 278 -6.18 -14.62 1.33
C VAL A 278 -5.85 -13.74 0.14
N VAL A 279 -4.66 -13.13 0.11
CA VAL A 279 -4.24 -12.26 -1.00
C VAL A 279 -4.17 -13.03 -2.31
N MET A 280 -3.53 -14.20 -2.33
CA MET A 280 -3.41 -15.04 -3.53
C MET A 280 -4.78 -15.53 -4.01
N PHE A 281 -5.70 -15.87 -3.11
CA PHE A 281 -7.05 -16.27 -3.50
C PHE A 281 -7.82 -15.13 -4.16
N ILE A 282 -7.65 -13.87 -3.70
CA ILE A 282 -8.21 -12.69 -4.38
C ILE A 282 -7.59 -12.52 -5.76
N VAL A 283 -6.27 -12.69 -5.90
CA VAL A 283 -5.55 -12.56 -7.18
C VAL A 283 -6.07 -13.56 -8.20
N VAL A 284 -6.14 -14.84 -7.86
CA VAL A 284 -6.60 -15.88 -8.80
C VAL A 284 -8.08 -15.74 -9.14
N ALA A 285 -8.92 -15.36 -8.17
CA ALA A 285 -10.32 -15.09 -8.41
C ALA A 285 -10.54 -13.88 -9.34
N ALA A 286 -9.74 -12.81 -9.16
CA ALA A 286 -9.78 -11.63 -10.02
C ALA A 286 -9.31 -11.96 -11.45
N SER A 287 -8.34 -12.86 -11.62
CA SER A 287 -7.89 -13.31 -12.94
C SER A 287 -9.00 -14.04 -13.70
N ALA A 288 -9.80 -14.84 -13.01
CA ALA A 288 -10.97 -15.47 -13.62
C ALA A 288 -12.00 -14.44 -14.10
N VAL A 289 -12.29 -13.42 -13.29
CA VAL A 289 -13.13 -12.29 -13.72
C VAL A 289 -12.51 -11.52 -14.88
N GLY A 290 -11.20 -11.25 -14.81
CA GLY A 290 -10.44 -10.52 -15.82
C GLY A 290 -10.51 -11.17 -17.21
N TRP A 291 -10.54 -12.49 -17.25
CA TRP A 291 -10.74 -13.23 -18.49
C TRP A 291 -12.11 -12.92 -19.12
N PHE A 292 -13.19 -12.96 -18.34
CA PHE A 292 -14.53 -12.61 -18.82
C PHE A 292 -14.67 -11.13 -19.15
N ILE A 293 -14.07 -10.22 -18.36
CA ILE A 293 -14.00 -8.78 -18.65
C ILE A 293 -13.39 -8.54 -20.03
N THR A 294 -12.33 -9.29 -20.40
CA THR A 294 -11.66 -9.17 -21.69
C THR A 294 -12.55 -9.69 -22.83
N ILE A 295 -13.17 -10.85 -22.66
CA ILE A 295 -14.08 -11.43 -23.67
C ILE A 295 -15.32 -10.57 -23.88
N ALA A 296 -15.90 -10.05 -22.81
CA ALA A 296 -17.02 -9.14 -22.87
C ALA A 296 -16.67 -7.73 -23.40
N GLN A 297 -15.41 -7.53 -23.81
CA GLN A 297 -14.89 -6.26 -24.34
C GLN A 297 -15.19 -5.03 -23.44
N ILE A 298 -15.23 -5.26 -22.12
CA ILE A 298 -15.49 -4.18 -21.14
C ILE A 298 -14.47 -3.04 -21.28
N PRO A 299 -13.13 -3.31 -21.44
CA PRO A 299 -12.15 -2.24 -21.64
C PRO A 299 -12.47 -1.37 -22.86
N GLN A 300 -12.92 -1.99 -23.97
CA GLN A 300 -13.29 -1.28 -25.21
C GLN A 300 -14.52 -0.37 -25.02
N HIS A 301 -15.49 -0.84 -24.25
CA HIS A 301 -16.65 -0.02 -23.88
C HIS A 301 -16.24 1.16 -22.98
N VAL A 302 -15.31 0.95 -22.06
CA VAL A 302 -14.76 2.03 -21.21
C VAL A 302 -13.99 3.03 -22.06
N VAL A 303 -13.13 2.56 -22.98
CA VAL A 303 -12.42 3.43 -23.93
C VAL A 303 -13.42 4.27 -24.76
N ALA A 304 -14.49 3.66 -25.27
CA ALA A 304 -15.51 4.38 -26.04
C ALA A 304 -16.23 5.45 -25.19
N LEU A 305 -16.50 5.16 -23.90
CA LEU A 305 -17.11 6.11 -22.97
C LEU A 305 -16.21 7.32 -22.68
N PHE A 306 -14.90 7.09 -22.56
CA PHE A 306 -13.90 8.11 -22.28
C PHE A 306 -13.26 8.70 -23.54
N SER A 307 -13.69 8.28 -24.75
CA SER A 307 -13.13 8.74 -26.01
C SER A 307 -13.07 10.28 -26.16
N PRO A 308 -14.06 11.08 -25.67
CA PRO A 308 -13.97 12.53 -25.74
C PRO A 308 -12.85 13.15 -24.88
N LEU A 309 -12.30 12.39 -23.93
CA LEU A 309 -11.25 12.83 -23.02
C LEU A 309 -9.84 12.35 -23.43
N ILE A 310 -9.73 11.46 -24.42
CA ILE A 310 -8.44 10.87 -24.84
C ILE A 310 -7.48 11.96 -25.32
N ASP A 311 -7.97 12.97 -26.03
CA ASP A 311 -7.17 14.09 -26.51
C ASP A 311 -6.71 15.05 -25.41
N SER A 312 -7.19 14.84 -24.18
CA SER A 312 -6.85 15.63 -23.00
C SER A 312 -6.36 14.73 -21.86
N PRO A 313 -5.11 14.21 -21.89
CA PRO A 313 -4.62 13.20 -20.94
C PRO A 313 -4.77 13.59 -19.46
N LYS A 314 -4.61 14.90 -19.15
CA LYS A 314 -4.77 15.38 -17.77
C LYS A 314 -6.23 15.32 -17.30
N LEU A 315 -7.19 15.66 -18.16
CA LEU A 315 -8.63 15.55 -17.82
C LEU A 315 -9.05 14.09 -17.68
N LEU A 316 -8.54 13.24 -18.57
CA LEU A 316 -8.75 11.80 -18.51
C LEU A 316 -8.24 11.24 -17.17
N LEU A 317 -7.00 11.57 -16.79
CA LEU A 317 -6.44 11.16 -15.49
C LEU A 317 -7.27 11.69 -14.31
N CYS A 318 -7.72 12.96 -14.36
CA CYS A 318 -8.60 13.49 -13.31
C CYS A 318 -9.88 12.66 -13.16
N ALA A 319 -10.53 12.31 -14.27
CA ALA A 319 -11.76 11.53 -14.26
C ALA A 319 -11.53 10.11 -13.70
N ILE A 320 -10.45 9.46 -14.15
CA ILE A 320 -10.06 8.13 -13.63
C ILE A 320 -9.74 8.22 -12.13
N MET A 321 -8.98 9.22 -11.68
CA MET A 321 -8.60 9.36 -10.27
C MET A 321 -9.81 9.64 -9.38
N LEU A 322 -10.78 10.43 -9.82
CA LEU A 322 -12.03 10.65 -9.08
C LEU A 322 -12.85 9.36 -8.96
N PHE A 323 -12.92 8.57 -10.02
CA PHE A 323 -13.58 7.26 -9.99
C PHE A 323 -12.85 6.30 -9.03
N LEU A 324 -11.54 6.17 -9.14
CA LEU A 324 -10.74 5.29 -8.30
C LEU A 324 -10.75 5.71 -6.82
N LEU A 325 -10.83 7.01 -6.54
CA LEU A 325 -10.98 7.50 -5.17
C LEU A 325 -12.31 7.00 -4.57
N ALA A 326 -13.40 7.10 -5.32
CA ALA A 326 -14.69 6.60 -4.88
C ALA A 326 -14.67 5.07 -4.67
N MET A 327 -14.00 4.31 -5.55
CA MET A 327 -13.86 2.87 -5.41
C MET A 327 -12.96 2.47 -4.23
N GLY A 328 -11.86 3.20 -4.01
CA GLY A 328 -10.96 2.99 -2.87
C GLY A 328 -11.61 3.26 -1.50
N MET A 329 -12.65 4.11 -1.45
CA MET A 329 -13.46 4.33 -0.24
C MET A 329 -14.29 3.11 0.16
N ILE A 330 -14.59 2.21 -0.79
CA ILE A 330 -15.50 1.07 -0.60
C ILE A 330 -14.70 -0.25 -0.49
N MET A 331 -13.66 -0.39 -1.31
CA MET A 331 -12.90 -1.62 -1.46
C MET A 331 -11.44 -1.39 -1.05
N ASP A 332 -10.79 -2.46 -0.58
CA ASP A 332 -9.36 -2.42 -0.28
C ASP A 332 -8.51 -2.26 -1.55
N LEU A 333 -7.23 -1.95 -1.38
CA LEU A 333 -6.31 -1.59 -2.46
C LEU A 333 -6.09 -2.75 -3.45
N THR A 334 -5.77 -3.94 -2.95
CA THR A 334 -5.47 -5.13 -3.78
C THR A 334 -6.57 -5.47 -4.79
N PRO A 335 -7.85 -5.62 -4.39
CA PRO A 335 -8.91 -5.93 -5.35
C PRO A 335 -9.15 -4.81 -6.37
N ASN A 336 -9.03 -3.55 -5.94
CA ASN A 336 -9.12 -2.42 -6.87
C ASN A 336 -8.05 -2.48 -7.97
N VAL A 337 -6.81 -2.83 -7.60
CA VAL A 337 -5.73 -3.01 -8.59
C VAL A 337 -6.08 -4.10 -9.58
N LEU A 338 -6.50 -5.27 -9.12
CA LEU A 338 -6.79 -6.42 -9.96
C LEU A 338 -7.96 -6.21 -10.92
N ILE A 339 -8.99 -5.47 -10.47
CA ILE A 339 -10.20 -5.24 -11.25
C ILE A 339 -10.00 -4.09 -12.25
N PHE A 340 -9.49 -2.95 -11.78
CA PHE A 340 -9.49 -1.73 -12.57
C PHE A 340 -8.22 -1.48 -13.36
N ALA A 341 -7.08 -2.06 -12.99
CA ALA A 341 -5.85 -1.90 -13.76
C ALA A 341 -6.00 -2.44 -15.20
N PRO A 342 -6.50 -3.67 -15.44
CA PRO A 342 -6.71 -4.17 -16.81
C PRO A 342 -7.74 -3.36 -17.60
N VAL A 343 -8.72 -2.77 -16.92
CA VAL A 343 -9.78 -1.97 -17.55
C VAL A 343 -9.23 -0.62 -18.05
N PHE A 344 -8.43 0.06 -17.23
CA PHE A 344 -7.91 1.40 -17.58
C PHE A 344 -6.61 1.35 -18.38
N TYR A 345 -5.84 0.26 -18.32
CA TYR A 345 -4.55 0.17 -19.02
C TYR A 345 -4.63 0.41 -20.53
N PRO A 346 -5.56 -0.17 -21.29
CA PRO A 346 -5.72 0.13 -22.72
C PRO A 346 -6.05 1.60 -22.98
N LEU A 347 -6.86 2.22 -22.11
CA LEU A 347 -7.27 3.61 -22.22
C LEU A 347 -6.08 4.56 -22.04
N ILE A 348 -5.26 4.36 -20.99
CA ILE A 348 -4.09 5.21 -20.72
C ILE A 348 -3.02 5.05 -21.80
N THR A 349 -2.88 3.86 -22.37
CA THR A 349 -1.94 3.59 -23.44
C THR A 349 -2.37 4.31 -24.73
N GLN A 350 -3.66 4.31 -25.06
CA GLN A 350 -4.19 5.07 -26.22
C GLN A 350 -4.04 6.59 -26.04
N ALA A 351 -4.15 7.09 -24.81
CA ALA A 351 -3.95 8.50 -24.48
C ALA A 351 -2.46 8.90 -24.41
N GLY A 352 -1.52 7.97 -24.66
CA GLY A 352 -0.08 8.24 -24.60
C GLY A 352 0.46 8.53 -23.19
N ILE A 353 -0.23 8.06 -22.15
CA ILE A 353 0.17 8.24 -20.75
C ILE A 353 1.19 7.15 -20.40
N ASP A 354 2.29 7.55 -19.76
CA ASP A 354 3.29 6.60 -19.26
C ASP A 354 2.68 5.61 -18.26
N PRO A 355 2.83 4.29 -18.46
CA PRO A 355 2.18 3.28 -17.64
C PRO A 355 2.73 3.21 -16.21
N TYR A 356 4.00 3.54 -15.97
CA TYR A 356 4.59 3.58 -14.63
C TYR A 356 4.07 4.76 -13.84
N TYR A 357 3.98 5.91 -14.50
CA TYR A 357 3.37 7.11 -13.93
C TYR A 357 1.90 6.90 -13.57
N PHE A 358 1.12 6.27 -14.46
CA PHE A 358 -0.24 5.87 -14.14
C PHE A 358 -0.27 4.91 -12.95
N GLY A 359 0.61 3.90 -12.91
CA GLY A 359 0.70 2.93 -11.82
C GLY A 359 0.97 3.60 -10.46
N LEU A 360 1.83 4.62 -10.41
CA LEU A 360 2.05 5.41 -9.20
C LEU A 360 0.78 6.13 -8.76
N LEU A 361 0.15 6.89 -9.66
CA LEU A 361 -1.08 7.63 -9.34
C LEU A 361 -2.20 6.70 -8.90
N PHE A 362 -2.30 5.54 -9.54
CA PHE A 362 -3.28 4.50 -9.24
C PHE A 362 -3.12 3.97 -7.81
N ILE A 363 -1.90 3.55 -7.44
CA ILE A 363 -1.61 3.03 -6.09
C ILE A 363 -1.75 4.12 -5.02
N LEU A 364 -1.25 5.33 -5.28
CA LEU A 364 -1.40 6.47 -4.38
C LEU A 364 -2.88 6.80 -4.12
N ASN A 365 -3.68 6.88 -5.18
CA ASN A 365 -5.10 7.20 -5.08
C ASN A 365 -5.87 6.16 -4.26
N LEU A 366 -5.64 4.88 -4.52
CA LEU A 366 -6.25 3.80 -3.75
C LEU A 366 -5.74 3.81 -2.30
N GLY A 367 -4.47 4.15 -2.07
CA GLY A 367 -3.91 4.36 -0.73
C GLY A 367 -4.64 5.47 0.04
N ILE A 368 -5.02 6.57 -0.62
CA ILE A 368 -5.87 7.61 -0.04
C ILE A 368 -7.28 7.06 0.22
N GLY A 369 -7.80 6.22 -0.66
CA GLY A 369 -9.11 5.59 -0.51
C GLY A 369 -9.24 4.78 0.79
N VAL A 370 -8.23 3.97 1.16
CA VAL A 370 -8.27 3.11 2.36
C VAL A 370 -8.24 3.88 3.69
N ILE A 371 -7.99 5.19 3.66
CA ILE A 371 -8.12 6.09 4.82
C ILE A 371 -9.30 7.06 4.70
N THR A 372 -10.14 6.89 3.66
CA THR A 372 -11.27 7.78 3.38
C THR A 372 -12.59 7.09 3.73
N PRO A 373 -13.50 7.75 4.48
CA PRO A 373 -14.83 7.21 4.74
C PRO A 373 -15.61 6.98 3.42
N PRO A 374 -16.59 6.03 3.36
CA PRO A 374 -17.31 5.42 4.47
C PRO A 374 -16.62 4.20 5.09
N VAL A 375 -15.82 3.42 4.35
CA VAL A 375 -15.17 2.23 4.90
C VAL A 375 -13.82 2.60 5.52
N GLY A 376 -12.79 2.91 4.70
CA GLY A 376 -11.48 3.27 5.21
C GLY A 376 -10.85 2.16 6.06
N THR A 377 -10.41 1.06 5.46
CA THR A 377 -9.92 -0.14 6.18
C THR A 377 -8.84 0.18 7.22
N VAL A 378 -7.93 1.09 6.92
CA VAL A 378 -6.89 1.56 7.86
C VAL A 378 -7.50 2.30 9.06
N LEU A 379 -8.56 3.07 8.85
CA LEU A 379 -9.24 3.79 9.94
C LEU A 379 -9.88 2.82 10.94
N TYR A 380 -10.46 1.72 10.46
CA TYR A 380 -10.99 0.67 11.33
C TYR A 380 -9.90 0.00 12.17
N VAL A 381 -8.76 -0.29 11.55
CA VAL A 381 -7.61 -0.89 12.26
C VAL A 381 -7.12 0.05 13.38
N ILE A 382 -6.89 1.32 13.07
CA ILE A 382 -6.45 2.32 14.04
C ILE A 382 -7.52 2.56 15.14
N SER A 383 -8.80 2.61 14.75
CA SER A 383 -9.92 2.73 15.69
C SER A 383 -9.97 1.55 16.66
N GLY A 384 -9.77 0.31 16.17
CA GLY A 384 -9.76 -0.89 17.00
C GLY A 384 -8.56 -0.95 17.95
N ILE A 385 -7.34 -0.71 17.45
CA ILE A 385 -6.12 -0.77 18.26
C ILE A 385 -6.10 0.33 19.33
N GLY A 386 -6.52 1.53 18.95
CA GLY A 386 -6.51 2.69 19.85
C GLY A 386 -7.76 2.83 20.72
N GLU A 387 -8.78 1.97 20.55
CA GLU A 387 -10.10 2.13 21.16
C GLU A 387 -10.67 3.55 20.92
N ILE A 388 -10.44 4.06 19.70
CA ILE A 388 -10.80 5.44 19.33
C ILE A 388 -12.18 5.42 18.67
N ASN A 389 -13.07 6.33 19.07
CA ASN A 389 -14.33 6.51 18.38
C ASN A 389 -14.10 6.86 16.90
N PHE A 390 -14.66 6.06 15.98
CA PHE A 390 -14.46 6.18 14.53
C PHE A 390 -14.80 7.58 14.00
N ALA A 391 -15.93 8.17 14.42
CA ALA A 391 -16.33 9.51 13.98
C ALA A 391 -15.34 10.60 14.45
N LYS A 392 -14.75 10.43 15.65
CA LYS A 392 -13.71 11.33 16.17
C LYS A 392 -12.43 11.21 15.33
N LEU A 393 -12.04 10.00 14.97
CA LEU A 393 -10.88 9.72 14.11
C LEU A 393 -11.06 10.37 12.73
N VAL A 394 -12.19 10.11 12.07
CA VAL A 394 -12.52 10.67 10.75
C VAL A 394 -12.46 12.21 10.73
N ARG A 395 -13.04 12.87 11.74
CA ARG A 395 -12.97 14.34 11.82
C ARG A 395 -11.53 14.86 11.92
N LYS A 396 -10.67 14.16 12.64
CA LYS A 396 -9.27 14.56 12.83
C LYS A 396 -8.39 14.16 11.64
N MET A 397 -8.88 13.24 10.78
CA MET A 397 -8.24 12.83 9.54
C MET A 397 -8.30 13.90 8.44
N ALA A 398 -9.36 14.73 8.41
CA ALA A 398 -9.63 15.65 7.32
C ALA A 398 -8.43 16.52 6.85
N PRO A 399 -7.63 17.17 7.72
CA PRO A 399 -6.50 17.99 7.26
C PRO A 399 -5.40 17.16 6.58
N PHE A 400 -5.18 15.92 7.02
CA PHE A 400 -4.20 15.02 6.38
C PHE A 400 -4.71 14.57 5.01
N LEU A 401 -5.96 14.14 4.95
CA LEU A 401 -6.61 13.74 3.71
C LEU A 401 -6.58 14.84 2.64
N LEU A 402 -6.82 16.09 3.04
CA LEU A 402 -6.72 17.23 2.11
C LEU A 402 -5.31 17.40 1.55
N VAL A 403 -4.28 17.23 2.37
CA VAL A 403 -2.88 17.28 1.91
C VAL A 403 -2.55 16.13 0.97
N GLU A 404 -3.00 14.91 1.26
CA GLU A 404 -2.75 13.74 0.43
C GLU A 404 -3.46 13.83 -0.93
N ILE A 405 -4.72 14.31 -0.94
CA ILE A 405 -5.44 14.61 -2.19
C ILE A 405 -4.73 15.73 -2.97
N ALA A 406 -4.28 16.78 -2.28
CA ALA A 406 -3.52 17.85 -2.94
C ALA A 406 -2.21 17.32 -3.55
N MET A 407 -1.50 16.42 -2.86
CA MET A 407 -0.30 15.76 -3.38
C MET A 407 -0.60 14.85 -4.57
N LEU A 408 -1.72 14.11 -4.56
CA LEU A 408 -2.17 13.32 -5.70
C LEU A 408 -2.35 14.20 -6.94
N PHE A 409 -3.08 15.30 -6.80
CA PHE A 409 -3.29 16.23 -7.93
C PHE A 409 -2.02 16.98 -8.32
N LEU A 410 -1.16 17.32 -7.36
CA LEU A 410 0.15 17.90 -7.67
C LEU A 410 0.96 16.97 -8.57
N LEU A 411 1.07 15.69 -8.20
CA LEU A 411 1.77 14.69 -8.99
C LEU A 411 1.08 14.44 -10.34
N LEU A 412 -0.26 14.53 -10.40
CA LEU A 412 -1.03 14.40 -11.63
C LEU A 412 -0.77 15.57 -12.61
N PHE A 413 -0.66 16.79 -12.13
CA PHE A 413 -0.43 17.94 -13.01
C PHE A 413 1.05 18.12 -13.38
N PHE A 414 1.97 17.61 -12.57
CA PHE A 414 3.43 17.71 -12.73
C PHE A 414 4.08 16.33 -12.77
N PRO A 415 3.95 15.58 -13.89
CA PRO A 415 4.48 14.21 -14.03
C PRO A 415 6.00 14.13 -13.81
N ASP A 416 6.73 15.20 -14.14
CA ASP A 416 8.19 15.27 -13.99
C ASP A 416 8.65 15.11 -12.53
N LEU A 417 7.80 15.42 -11.55
CA LEU A 417 8.12 15.19 -10.13
C LEU A 417 8.26 13.69 -9.79
N SER A 418 7.69 12.82 -10.61
CA SER A 418 7.77 11.37 -10.43
C SER A 418 8.68 10.72 -11.48
N LEU A 419 8.56 11.11 -12.75
CA LEU A 419 9.28 10.50 -13.86
C LEU A 419 10.78 10.85 -13.84
N THR A 420 11.14 12.11 -13.61
CA THR A 420 12.55 12.51 -13.55
C THR A 420 13.35 11.78 -12.47
N PRO A 421 12.85 11.69 -11.21
CA PRO A 421 13.54 10.87 -10.20
C PRO A 421 13.62 9.39 -10.56
N MET A 422 12.58 8.83 -11.20
CA MET A 422 12.59 7.43 -11.64
C MET A 422 13.68 7.18 -12.68
N HIS A 423 13.75 8.02 -13.74
CA HIS A 423 14.78 7.92 -14.78
C HIS A 423 16.18 8.06 -14.18
N TRP A 424 16.40 9.04 -13.30
CA TRP A 424 17.66 9.19 -12.59
C TRP A 424 18.02 7.97 -11.74
N LEU A 425 17.07 7.40 -11.03
CA LEU A 425 17.28 6.19 -10.24
C LEU A 425 17.56 4.97 -11.12
N MET A 426 17.01 4.91 -12.33
CA MET A 426 17.28 3.82 -13.28
C MET A 426 18.56 4.02 -14.09
N GLY A 427 19.12 5.24 -14.11
CA GLY A 427 20.27 5.59 -14.91
C GLY A 427 19.93 5.81 -16.40
N GLU A 428 18.69 6.21 -16.67
CA GLU A 428 18.13 6.50 -18.01
C GLU A 428 18.12 8.00 -18.28
#